data_2b130c7c09a4d26a0a12ee68e5fb597e
#
_entry.id   2b130c7c09a4d26a0a12ee68e5fb597e
#
_cell.length_a   1.000
_cell.length_b   1.000
_cell.length_c   1.000
_cell.angle_alpha   90.00
_cell.angle_beta   90.00
_cell.angle_gamma   90.00
#
_symmetry.space_group_name_H-M   'P 1'
#
loop_
_entity.id
_entity.type
_entity.pdbx_description
1 polymer ?
#
loop_
_entity_poly.entity_id
_entity_poly.type
_entity_poly.pdbx_seq_one_letter_code
_entity_poly.pdbx_strand_id
1 'polypeptide(L)'
;MLVKHWQRVAETRFKYHKKIQMAVDEARACRHPHGLKDKLKPNPTQQDALKGMLPLKKVSVYIGRRSYELVIEQPEEWLAVIRETYALYKDSPIGHVMHKYYDNYENRHVQPEVISGLQGVSRQTFYAWRNEFLSDAAIIAAQHGIKKF
;
A
#
# COMPACT_ATOMS: atom_id res chain seq x y z
N MET A 1 -14.94 15.94 -7.50
CA MET A 1 -15.30 15.32 -6.20
C MET A 1 -14.88 13.86 -6.11
N LEU A 2 -15.20 13.03 -7.12
CA LEU A 2 -14.77 11.63 -7.15
C LEU A 2 -13.25 11.50 -7.09
N VAL A 3 -12.52 12.37 -7.80
CA VAL A 3 -11.07 12.34 -7.85
C VAL A 3 -10.45 12.54 -6.47
N LYS A 4 -10.99 13.47 -5.68
CA LYS A 4 -10.49 13.72 -4.32
C LYS A 4 -10.71 12.52 -3.40
N HIS A 5 -11.83 11.85 -3.53
CA HIS A 5 -12.10 10.65 -2.74
C HIS A 5 -11.11 9.54 -3.09
N TRP A 6 -10.89 9.31 -4.37
CA TRP A 6 -9.94 8.30 -4.83
C TRP A 6 -8.52 8.59 -4.38
N GLN A 7 -8.13 9.88 -4.43
CA GLN A 7 -6.83 10.29 -3.94
C GLN A 7 -6.67 10.00 -2.44
N ARG A 8 -7.69 10.25 -1.64
CA ARG A 8 -7.64 9.96 -0.19
C ARG A 8 -7.49 8.48 0.09
N VAL A 9 -8.24 7.65 -0.62
CA VAL A 9 -8.14 6.19 -0.47
C VAL A 9 -6.74 5.72 -0.86
N ALA A 10 -6.24 6.15 -2.02
CA ALA A 10 -4.91 5.80 -2.46
C ALA A 10 -3.85 6.27 -1.47
N GLU A 11 -3.96 7.50 -0.99
CA GLU A 11 -3.02 8.06 -0.03
C GLU A 11 -2.93 7.21 1.23
N THR A 12 -4.06 6.75 1.76
CA THR A 12 -4.08 5.88 2.93
C THR A 12 -3.25 4.62 2.70
N ARG A 13 -3.33 4.04 1.49
CA ARG A 13 -2.55 2.84 1.16
C ARG A 13 -1.06 3.14 1.10
N PHE A 14 -0.66 4.27 0.54
CA PHE A 14 0.74 4.68 0.53
C PHE A 14 1.27 4.96 1.94
N LYS A 15 0.49 5.63 2.77
CA LYS A 15 0.89 5.95 4.16
C LYS A 15 1.21 4.71 4.97
N TYR A 16 0.44 3.65 4.80
CA TYR A 16 0.55 2.44 5.61
C TYR A 16 1.01 1.23 4.82
N HIS A 17 1.70 1.45 3.70
CA HIS A 17 2.13 0.36 2.81
C HIS A 17 2.96 -0.71 3.52
N LYS A 18 3.80 -0.32 4.47
CA LYS A 18 4.62 -1.28 5.23
C LYS A 18 3.75 -2.21 6.08
N LYS A 19 2.73 -1.65 6.74
CA LYS A 19 1.78 -2.44 7.53
C LYS A 19 0.95 -3.36 6.64
N ILE A 20 0.55 -2.87 5.46
CA ILE A 20 -0.19 -3.69 4.50
C ILE A 20 0.69 -4.86 4.04
N GLN A 21 1.95 -4.61 3.72
CA GLN A 21 2.88 -5.65 3.32
C GLN A 21 3.05 -6.71 4.42
N MET A 22 3.23 -6.28 5.66
CA MET A 22 3.35 -7.19 6.79
C MET A 22 2.08 -8.03 6.98
N ALA A 23 0.91 -7.40 6.88
CA ALA A 23 -0.37 -8.10 7.02
C ALA A 23 -0.57 -9.13 5.91
N VAL A 24 -0.18 -8.80 4.68
CA VAL A 24 -0.22 -9.72 3.54
C VAL A 24 0.73 -10.91 3.79
N ASP A 25 1.95 -10.62 4.22
CA ASP A 25 2.94 -11.66 4.48
C ASP A 25 2.47 -12.62 5.58
N GLU A 26 1.88 -12.09 6.66
CA GLU A 26 1.30 -12.91 7.73
C GLU A 26 0.13 -13.76 7.22
N ALA A 27 -0.76 -13.18 6.45
CA ALA A 27 -1.90 -13.90 5.89
C ALA A 27 -1.45 -15.01 4.94
N ARG A 28 -0.40 -14.76 4.15
CA ARG A 28 0.18 -15.77 3.27
C ARG A 28 0.85 -16.88 4.06
N ALA A 29 1.57 -16.55 5.11
CA ALA A 29 2.19 -17.56 5.99
C ALA A 29 1.13 -18.48 6.63
N CYS A 30 -0.02 -17.92 7.02
CA CYS A 30 -1.12 -18.71 7.56
C CYS A 30 -1.78 -19.61 6.51
N ARG A 31 -1.83 -19.19 5.24
CA ARG A 31 -2.39 -19.99 4.14
C ARG A 31 -1.44 -21.12 3.70
N HIS A 32 -0.14 -20.94 3.96
CA HIS A 32 0.89 -21.94 3.68
C HIS A 32 1.54 -22.35 5.00
N PRO A 33 0.79 -23.04 5.87
CA PRO A 33 1.33 -23.39 7.17
C PRO A 33 2.52 -24.33 6.99
N HIS A 34 3.66 -23.92 7.53
CA HIS A 34 4.85 -24.76 7.62
C HIS A 34 4.93 -25.31 9.03
N GLY A 35 5.10 -26.58 9.16
CA GLY A 35 5.28 -27.18 10.46
C GLY A 35 4.38 -28.38 10.69
N LEU A 36 3.89 -28.53 11.91
CA LEU A 36 3.18 -29.74 12.35
C LEU A 36 1.98 -30.09 11.48
N LYS A 37 1.24 -29.08 11.02
CA LYS A 37 0.08 -29.33 10.15
C LYS A 37 0.47 -29.90 8.81
N ASP A 38 1.60 -29.47 8.25
CA ASP A 38 2.11 -29.99 6.98
C ASP A 38 2.59 -31.43 7.14
N LYS A 39 3.15 -31.77 8.29
CA LYS A 39 3.59 -33.13 8.58
C LYS A 39 2.42 -34.09 8.76
N LEU A 40 1.27 -33.58 9.21
CA LEU A 40 0.05 -34.35 9.40
C LEU A 40 -0.73 -34.56 8.11
N LYS A 41 -0.45 -33.72 7.09
CA LYS A 41 -1.04 -33.87 5.76
C LYS A 41 0.07 -34.24 4.77
N PRO A 42 0.32 -35.54 4.56
CA PRO A 42 1.43 -35.96 3.70
C PRO A 42 1.33 -35.50 2.25
N ASN A 43 0.11 -35.25 1.76
CA ASN A 43 -0.10 -34.75 0.39
C ASN A 43 -1.15 -33.67 0.41
N PRO A 44 -0.75 -32.37 0.29
CA PRO A 44 -1.72 -31.31 0.13
C PRO A 44 -2.52 -31.53 -1.16
N THR A 45 -3.83 -31.43 -1.07
CA THR A 45 -4.67 -31.55 -2.24
C THR A 45 -4.42 -30.37 -3.17
N GLN A 46 -4.71 -30.54 -4.46
CA GLN A 46 -4.63 -29.43 -5.42
C GLN A 46 -5.46 -28.23 -4.97
N GLN A 47 -6.60 -28.48 -4.30
CA GLN A 47 -7.43 -27.41 -3.76
C GLN A 47 -6.72 -26.61 -2.67
N ASP A 48 -5.97 -27.26 -1.79
CA ASP A 48 -5.21 -26.56 -0.76
C ASP A 48 -4.09 -25.73 -1.35
N ALA A 49 -3.41 -26.26 -2.37
CA ALA A 49 -2.38 -25.51 -3.09
C ALA A 49 -2.97 -24.31 -3.81
N LEU A 50 -4.13 -24.48 -4.46
CA LEU A 50 -4.83 -23.40 -5.15
C LEU A 50 -5.32 -22.31 -4.18
N LYS A 51 -5.81 -22.70 -3.00
CA LYS A 51 -6.22 -21.73 -1.97
C LYS A 51 -5.06 -20.83 -1.54
N GLY A 52 -3.86 -21.38 -1.42
CA GLY A 52 -2.67 -20.62 -1.10
C GLY A 52 -2.26 -19.65 -2.18
N MET A 53 -2.65 -19.90 -3.44
CA MET A 53 -2.33 -19.08 -4.60
C MET A 53 -3.40 -18.03 -4.92
N LEU A 54 -4.60 -18.16 -4.36
CA LEU A 54 -5.68 -17.21 -4.60
C LEU A 54 -5.34 -15.85 -3.97
N PRO A 55 -5.75 -14.74 -4.62
CA PRO A 55 -5.57 -13.41 -4.04
C PRO A 55 -6.28 -13.29 -2.70
N LEU A 56 -5.69 -12.54 -1.80
CA LEU A 56 -6.33 -12.20 -0.53
C LEU A 56 -7.47 -11.21 -0.79
N LYS A 57 -8.63 -11.45 -0.18
CA LYS A 57 -9.78 -10.56 -0.33
C LYS A 57 -9.56 -9.26 0.44
N LYS A 58 -9.06 -9.37 1.66
CA LYS A 58 -8.83 -8.22 2.52
C LYS A 58 -7.82 -8.58 3.61
N VAL A 59 -7.19 -7.56 4.15
CA VAL A 59 -6.38 -7.64 5.36
C VAL A 59 -6.75 -6.47 6.27
N SER A 60 -6.49 -6.62 7.55
CA SER A 60 -6.67 -5.54 8.52
C SER A 60 -5.30 -5.05 8.97
N VAL A 61 -5.13 -3.74 9.02
CA VAL A 61 -3.97 -3.09 9.61
C VAL A 61 -4.44 -2.21 10.77
N TYR A 62 -3.60 -2.03 11.77
CA TYR A 62 -3.94 -1.25 12.95
C TYR A 62 -3.06 -0.01 13.00
N ILE A 63 -3.69 1.15 13.09
CA ILE A 63 -3.01 2.45 13.00
C ILE A 63 -3.33 3.30 14.22
N GLY A 64 -2.38 4.17 14.58
CA GLY A 64 -2.52 5.12 15.67
C GLY A 64 -2.40 4.49 17.04
N ARG A 65 -2.48 5.36 18.07
CA ARG A 65 -2.31 4.97 19.48
C ARG A 65 -3.41 4.03 19.97
N ARG A 66 -4.63 4.17 19.42
CA ARG A 66 -5.79 3.38 19.83
C ARG A 66 -5.98 2.13 18.98
N SER A 67 -4.98 1.76 18.18
CA SER A 67 -5.03 0.59 17.30
C SER A 67 -6.29 0.58 16.45
N TYR A 68 -6.50 1.66 15.72
CA TYR A 68 -7.62 1.80 14.80
C TYR A 68 -7.52 0.74 13.70
N GLU A 69 -8.56 -0.07 13.53
CA GLU A 69 -8.58 -1.06 12.47
C GLU A 69 -8.89 -0.42 11.13
N LEU A 70 -7.99 -0.61 10.18
CA LEU A 70 -8.21 -0.21 8.79
C LEU A 70 -8.25 -1.47 7.95
N VAL A 71 -9.40 -1.71 7.31
CA VAL A 71 -9.58 -2.87 6.43
C VAL A 71 -9.17 -2.48 5.03
N ILE A 72 -8.24 -3.24 4.46
CA ILE A 72 -7.76 -3.03 3.10
C ILE A 72 -8.30 -4.15 2.22
N GLU A 73 -9.17 -3.81 1.28
CA GLU A 73 -9.65 -4.75 0.27
C GLU A 73 -8.62 -4.84 -0.86
N GLN A 74 -8.50 -6.00 -1.45
CA GLN A 74 -7.55 -6.28 -2.53
C GLN A 74 -6.13 -5.79 -2.20
N PRO A 75 -5.58 -6.24 -1.05
CA PRO A 75 -4.32 -5.67 -0.56
C PRO A 75 -3.14 -5.93 -1.49
N GLU A 76 -3.09 -7.08 -2.13
CA GLU A 76 -1.99 -7.41 -3.05
C GLU A 76 -2.04 -6.56 -4.31
N GLU A 77 -3.26 -6.26 -4.80
CA GLU A 77 -3.43 -5.33 -5.93
C GLU A 77 -2.98 -3.92 -5.54
N TRP A 78 -3.29 -3.48 -4.33
CA TRP A 78 -2.83 -2.18 -3.85
C TRP A 78 -1.30 -2.13 -3.75
N LEU A 79 -0.67 -3.20 -3.29
CA LEU A 79 0.79 -3.26 -3.24
C LEU A 79 1.39 -3.16 -4.66
N ALA A 80 0.76 -3.81 -5.63
CA ALA A 80 1.17 -3.70 -7.03
C ALA A 80 1.01 -2.26 -7.55
N VAL A 81 -0.11 -1.63 -7.22
CA VAL A 81 -0.37 -0.23 -7.59
C VAL A 81 0.71 0.69 -7.02
N ILE A 82 1.07 0.49 -5.77
CA ILE A 82 2.12 1.28 -5.11
C ILE A 82 3.46 1.13 -5.85
N ARG A 83 3.86 -0.11 -6.15
CA ARG A 83 5.09 -0.38 -6.89
C ARG A 83 5.08 0.25 -8.27
N GLU A 84 3.97 0.11 -9.00
CA GLU A 84 3.85 0.65 -10.36
C GLU A 84 3.87 2.19 -10.36
N THR A 85 3.23 2.80 -9.38
CA THR A 85 3.23 4.26 -9.27
C THR A 85 4.64 4.78 -9.02
N TYR A 86 5.38 4.15 -8.11
CA TYR A 86 6.78 4.54 -7.88
C TYR A 86 7.67 4.29 -9.11
N ALA A 87 7.41 3.21 -9.84
CA ALA A 87 8.14 2.94 -11.07
C ALA A 87 7.87 4.01 -12.15
N LEU A 88 6.64 4.49 -12.24
CA LEU A 88 6.26 5.56 -13.15
C LEU A 88 7.03 6.85 -12.87
N TYR A 89 7.25 7.14 -11.59
CA TYR A 89 7.93 8.36 -11.15
C TYR A 89 9.40 8.14 -10.77
N LYS A 90 10.00 7.04 -11.22
CA LYS A 90 11.34 6.60 -10.82
C LYS A 90 12.41 7.68 -11.00
N ASP A 91 12.38 8.39 -12.12
CA ASP A 91 13.39 9.40 -12.44
C ASP A 91 12.87 10.83 -12.25
N SER A 92 11.77 10.98 -11.54
CA SER A 92 11.13 12.26 -11.30
C SER A 92 11.40 12.75 -9.89
N PRO A 93 11.63 14.07 -9.70
CA PRO A 93 11.72 14.62 -8.35
C PRO A 93 10.42 14.42 -7.55
N ILE A 94 9.27 14.36 -8.22
CA ILE A 94 7.99 14.02 -7.59
C ILE A 94 8.07 12.67 -6.90
N GLY A 95 8.55 11.66 -7.61
CA GLY A 95 8.71 10.31 -7.07
C GLY A 95 9.63 10.25 -5.86
N HIS A 96 10.76 10.94 -5.92
CA HIS A 96 11.71 10.99 -4.81
C HIS A 96 11.11 11.61 -3.56
N VAL A 97 10.40 12.73 -3.72
CA VAL A 97 9.78 13.43 -2.60
C VAL A 97 8.65 12.59 -1.99
N MET A 98 7.79 12.01 -2.83
CA MET A 98 6.65 11.22 -2.37
C MET A 98 7.11 9.92 -1.71
N HIS A 99 8.12 9.25 -2.26
CA HIS A 99 8.68 8.05 -1.68
C HIS A 99 9.22 8.33 -0.26
N LYS A 100 9.98 9.39 -0.12
CA LYS A 100 10.55 9.79 1.16
C LYS A 100 9.46 10.13 2.17
N TYR A 101 8.45 10.86 1.74
CA TYR A 101 7.34 11.26 2.60
C TYR A 101 6.55 10.04 3.11
N TYR A 102 6.11 9.18 2.20
CA TYR A 102 5.29 8.03 2.58
C TYR A 102 6.08 6.92 3.26
N ASP A 103 7.33 6.73 2.89
CA ASP A 103 8.18 5.73 3.52
C ASP A 103 8.44 6.04 5.00
N ASN A 104 8.40 7.32 5.36
CA ASN A 104 8.63 7.78 6.72
C ASN A 104 7.36 8.32 7.38
N TYR A 105 6.20 8.09 6.79
CA TYR A 105 4.96 8.70 7.26
C TYR A 105 4.63 8.36 8.70
N GLU A 106 4.83 7.12 9.10
CA GLU A 106 4.56 6.67 10.45
C GLU A 106 5.55 7.22 11.47
N ASN A 107 6.67 7.76 11.01
CA ASN A 107 7.61 8.47 11.85
C ASN A 107 7.13 9.90 12.04
N ARG A 108 6.67 10.22 13.25
CA ARG A 108 6.01 11.48 13.58
C ARG A 108 6.88 12.72 13.41
N HIS A 109 8.18 12.54 13.24
CA HIS A 109 9.10 13.66 13.07
C HIS A 109 9.22 14.14 11.63
N VAL A 110 8.59 13.44 10.69
CA VAL A 110 8.66 13.77 9.26
C VAL A 110 7.41 14.54 8.87
N GLN A 111 7.57 15.84 8.66
CA GLN A 111 6.51 16.73 8.21
C GLN A 111 6.70 17.07 6.74
N PRO A 112 5.62 17.36 5.99
CA PRO A 112 5.75 17.76 4.58
C PRO A 112 6.71 18.93 4.37
N GLU A 113 6.70 19.90 5.27
CA GLU A 113 7.57 21.08 5.20
C GLU A 113 9.05 20.71 5.30
N VAL A 114 9.37 19.73 6.14
CA VAL A 114 10.75 19.26 6.31
C VAL A 114 11.23 18.60 5.01
N ILE A 115 10.40 17.76 4.44
CA ILE A 115 10.75 17.03 3.21
C ILE A 115 10.88 18.00 2.04
N SER A 116 9.93 18.93 1.88
CA SER A 116 9.98 19.92 0.80
C SER A 116 11.20 20.82 0.94
N GLY A 117 11.52 21.24 2.16
CA GLY A 117 12.73 22.02 2.43
C GLY A 117 14.01 21.31 2.04
N LEU A 118 14.12 20.02 2.35
CA LEU A 118 15.27 19.20 1.98
C LEU A 118 15.44 19.05 0.48
N GLN A 119 14.33 19.06 -0.28
CA GLN A 119 14.34 18.95 -1.72
C GLN A 119 14.29 20.31 -2.43
N GLY A 120 14.28 21.41 -1.69
CA GLY A 120 14.19 22.75 -2.26
C GLY A 120 12.84 23.06 -2.87
N VAL A 121 11.79 22.42 -2.39
CA VAL A 121 10.44 22.53 -2.95
C VAL A 121 9.55 23.29 -1.96
N SER A 122 8.75 24.22 -2.46
CA SER A 122 7.80 24.93 -1.61
C SER A 122 6.66 24.00 -1.16
N ARG A 123 5.99 24.40 -0.07
CA ARG A 123 4.84 23.66 0.45
C ARG A 123 3.74 23.53 -0.60
N GLN A 124 3.46 24.59 -1.34
CA GLN A 124 2.45 24.57 -2.41
C GLN A 124 2.82 23.55 -3.50
N THR A 125 4.08 23.58 -3.91
CA THR A 125 4.58 22.63 -4.91
C THR A 125 4.50 21.20 -4.42
N PHE A 126 4.84 20.97 -3.15
CA PHE A 126 4.71 19.64 -2.53
C PHE A 126 3.27 19.12 -2.64
N TYR A 127 2.29 19.92 -2.27
CA TYR A 127 0.89 19.50 -2.35
C TYR A 127 0.40 19.30 -3.78
N ALA A 128 0.86 20.12 -4.71
CA ALA A 128 0.54 19.95 -6.13
C ALA A 128 1.12 18.62 -6.64
N TRP A 129 2.36 18.30 -6.30
CA TRP A 129 3.01 17.06 -6.68
C TRP A 129 2.31 15.85 -6.04
N ARG A 130 1.92 15.96 -4.78
CA ARG A 130 1.17 14.91 -4.10
C ARG A 130 -0.13 14.61 -4.84
N ASN A 131 -0.87 15.64 -5.21
CA ASN A 131 -2.14 15.47 -5.92
C ASN A 131 -1.94 14.80 -7.27
N GLU A 132 -0.92 15.19 -8.02
CA GLU A 132 -0.58 14.57 -9.29
C GLU A 132 -0.21 13.10 -9.12
N PHE A 133 0.66 12.82 -8.17
CA PHE A 133 1.11 11.46 -7.86
C PHE A 133 -0.06 10.55 -7.48
N LEU A 134 -0.94 11.04 -6.60
CA LEU A 134 -2.10 10.26 -6.15
C LEU A 134 -3.16 10.10 -7.24
N SER A 135 -3.29 11.08 -8.14
CA SER A 135 -4.18 10.93 -9.30
C SER A 135 -3.72 9.79 -10.20
N ASP A 136 -2.42 9.71 -10.48
CA ASP A 136 -1.88 8.62 -11.27
C ASP A 136 -2.00 7.28 -10.56
N ALA A 137 -1.80 7.25 -9.25
CA ALA A 137 -2.01 6.04 -8.45
C ALA A 137 -3.46 5.56 -8.54
N ALA A 138 -4.44 6.47 -8.49
CA ALA A 138 -5.85 6.12 -8.63
C ALA A 138 -6.17 5.57 -10.02
N ILE A 139 -5.57 6.11 -11.06
CA ILE A 139 -5.73 5.61 -12.43
C ILE A 139 -5.17 4.19 -12.53
N ILE A 140 -3.96 3.96 -11.99
CA ILE A 140 -3.35 2.64 -11.98
C ILE A 140 -4.21 1.64 -11.19
N ALA A 141 -4.76 2.07 -10.06
CA ALA A 141 -5.66 1.24 -9.26
C ALA A 141 -6.90 0.82 -10.06
N ALA A 142 -7.48 1.75 -10.82
CA ALA A 142 -8.61 1.45 -11.70
C ALA A 142 -8.23 0.42 -12.76
N GLN A 143 -7.02 0.52 -13.32
CA GLN A 143 -6.51 -0.43 -14.30
C GLN A 143 -6.34 -1.83 -13.70
N HIS A 144 -6.07 -1.94 -12.41
CA HIS A 144 -6.00 -3.20 -11.68
C HIS A 144 -7.38 -3.75 -11.28
N GLY A 145 -8.45 -3.07 -11.64
CA GLY A 145 -9.80 -3.50 -11.32
C GLY A 145 -10.24 -3.23 -9.90
N ILE A 146 -9.55 -2.33 -9.20
CA ILE A 146 -9.95 -1.90 -7.86
C ILE A 146 -11.17 -0.99 -8.03
N LYS A 147 -12.34 -1.48 -7.62
CA LYS A 147 -13.61 -0.80 -7.88
C LYS A 147 -14.18 -0.03 -6.71
N LYS A 148 -13.72 -0.35 -5.50
CA LYS A 148 -14.26 0.29 -4.30
C LYS A 148 -13.25 1.28 -3.73
N PHE A 149 -13.68 2.50 -3.76
CA PHE A 149 -12.92 3.59 -3.18
C PHE A 149 -13.70 4.24 -2.05
#